data_d0ebe9c0e80fbdf0d131bd694ff4de00
#
_entry.id   d0ebe9c0e80fbdf0d131bd694ff4de00
#
_cell.length_a   1.000
_cell.length_b   1.000
_cell.length_c   1.000
_cell.angle_alpha   90.00
_cell.angle_beta   90.00
_cell.angle_gamma   90.00
#
_symmetry.space_group_name_H-M   'P 1'
#
loop_
_entity.id
_entity.type
_entity.pdbx_description
1 polymer ?
#
loop_
_entity_poly.entity_id
_entity_poly.type
_entity_poly.pdbx_seq_one_letter_code
_entity_poly.pdbx_strand_id
1 'polypeptide(L)'
;MANTTFDRPDLSAFTRLDDLGLEVTGQHMWPDNAVLACRIVGEDQWCRRCGCQGVARDTVVRRLAHEPYGWRPTIVHVSVRRYRCPECAHVWRQDMSQAADPRAQLSRAAVRWALTGVVVHHLTVARIAQALGVSWNIGSSELGVGDRVLVGGCG
;
A
#
# COMPACT_ATOMS: atom_id res chain seq x y z
N MET A 1 -1.68 28.60 -27.21
CA MET A 1 -2.44 27.41 -26.79
C MET A 1 -1.44 26.29 -26.57
N ALA A 2 -1.38 25.75 -25.38
CA ALA A 2 -0.54 24.59 -25.11
C ALA A 2 -1.14 23.40 -25.88
N ASN A 3 -0.33 22.79 -26.74
CA ASN A 3 -0.74 21.60 -27.48
C ASN A 3 -0.72 20.43 -26.48
N THR A 4 -1.89 20.00 -26.02
CA THR A 4 -2.00 18.89 -25.08
C THR A 4 -1.73 17.60 -25.84
N THR A 5 -0.61 16.98 -25.56
CA THR A 5 -0.30 15.63 -26.04
C THR A 5 -0.83 14.63 -25.01
N PHE A 6 -1.62 13.67 -25.46
CA PHE A 6 -2.14 12.62 -24.58
C PHE A 6 -1.20 11.40 -24.64
N ASP A 7 -0.77 10.95 -23.47
CA ASP A 7 -0.04 9.70 -23.32
C ASP A 7 -0.99 8.50 -23.29
N ARG A 8 -0.43 7.31 -23.44
CA ARG A 8 -1.22 6.09 -23.22
C ARG A 8 -1.65 5.98 -21.78
N PRO A 9 -2.87 5.48 -21.49
CA PRO A 9 -3.28 5.24 -20.13
C PRO A 9 -2.28 4.34 -19.39
N ASP A 10 -1.80 4.83 -18.25
CA ASP A 10 -0.94 4.09 -17.33
C ASP A 10 -1.60 4.09 -15.95
N LEU A 11 -2.07 2.93 -15.54
CA LEU A 11 -2.77 2.80 -14.27
C LEU A 11 -1.83 2.94 -13.07
N SER A 12 -0.56 2.57 -13.21
CA SER A 12 0.44 2.75 -12.15
C SER A 12 0.67 4.22 -11.85
N ALA A 13 0.84 5.03 -12.90
CA ALA A 13 0.99 6.48 -12.77
C ALA A 13 -0.31 7.15 -12.31
N PHE A 14 -1.46 6.75 -12.88
CA PHE A 14 -2.75 7.33 -12.52
C PHE A 14 -3.11 7.10 -11.03
N THR A 15 -2.81 5.93 -10.50
CA THR A 15 -3.06 5.57 -9.11
C THR A 15 -1.90 5.94 -8.18
N ARG A 16 -0.82 6.53 -8.70
CA ARG A 16 0.39 6.89 -7.95
C ARG A 16 1.03 5.70 -7.21
N LEU A 17 0.81 4.49 -7.72
CA LEU A 17 1.47 3.29 -7.20
C LEU A 17 2.93 3.21 -7.63
N ASP A 18 3.30 3.85 -8.73
CA ASP A 18 4.69 4.07 -9.15
C ASP A 18 5.52 4.83 -8.11
N ASP A 19 4.94 5.85 -7.44
CA ASP A 19 5.57 6.54 -6.30
C ASP A 19 5.89 5.60 -5.13
N LEU A 20 5.19 4.49 -5.04
CA LEU A 20 5.39 3.45 -4.02
C LEU A 20 6.30 2.30 -4.49
N GLY A 21 6.92 2.45 -5.66
CA GLY A 21 7.76 1.40 -6.26
C GLY A 21 6.97 0.19 -6.75
N LEU A 22 5.69 0.38 -7.06
CA LEU A 22 4.78 -0.67 -7.52
C LEU A 22 4.36 -0.43 -8.97
N GLU A 23 4.22 -1.51 -9.72
CA GLU A 23 3.65 -1.52 -11.05
C GLU A 23 2.37 -2.34 -11.04
N VAL A 24 1.29 -1.77 -11.59
CA VAL A 24 0.01 -2.46 -11.73
C VAL A 24 0.09 -3.47 -12.87
N THR A 25 -0.19 -4.72 -12.57
CA THR A 25 -0.17 -5.83 -13.52
C THR A 25 -1.55 -6.34 -13.91
N GLY A 26 -2.58 -5.94 -13.15
CA GLY A 26 -3.95 -6.33 -13.41
C GLY A 26 -4.92 -5.58 -12.52
N GLN A 27 -6.20 -5.66 -12.88
CA GLN A 27 -7.28 -5.05 -12.12
C GLN A 27 -8.51 -5.95 -12.08
N HIS A 28 -9.27 -5.84 -11.01
CA HIS A 28 -10.61 -6.40 -10.92
C HIS A 28 -11.55 -5.38 -10.29
N MET A 29 -12.65 -5.11 -10.97
CA MET A 29 -13.63 -4.12 -10.52
C MET A 29 -14.87 -4.84 -9.99
N TRP A 30 -15.12 -4.70 -8.68
CA TRP A 30 -16.36 -5.11 -8.05
C TRP A 30 -17.33 -3.92 -7.96
N PRO A 31 -18.65 -4.13 -7.74
CA PRO A 31 -19.58 -3.01 -7.58
C PRO A 31 -19.22 -2.07 -6.43
N ASP A 32 -18.65 -2.58 -5.36
CA ASP A 32 -18.37 -1.89 -4.09
C ASP A 32 -16.88 -1.63 -3.83
N ASN A 33 -15.98 -2.25 -4.57
CA ASN A 33 -14.54 -2.05 -4.41
C ASN A 33 -13.77 -2.32 -5.71
N ALA A 34 -12.50 -1.94 -5.70
CA ALA A 34 -11.54 -2.24 -6.76
C ALA A 34 -10.35 -3.00 -6.19
N VAL A 35 -9.82 -3.95 -6.94
CA VAL A 35 -8.61 -4.68 -6.59
C VAL A 35 -7.58 -4.48 -7.70
N LEU A 36 -6.38 -4.03 -7.33
CA LEU A 36 -5.25 -3.86 -8.23
C LEU A 36 -4.19 -4.90 -7.89
N ALA A 37 -3.84 -5.73 -8.85
CA ALA A 37 -2.70 -6.61 -8.74
C ALA A 37 -1.43 -5.82 -9.10
N CYS A 38 -0.42 -5.90 -8.24
CA CYS A 38 0.84 -5.16 -8.39
C CYS A 38 2.04 -6.06 -8.18
N ARG A 39 3.15 -5.66 -8.78
CA ARG A 39 4.49 -6.19 -8.49
C ARG A 39 5.40 -5.08 -8.00
N ILE A 40 6.44 -5.43 -7.25
CA ILE A 40 7.49 -4.50 -6.85
C ILE A 40 8.44 -4.33 -8.04
N VAL A 41 8.73 -3.08 -8.41
CA VAL A 41 9.61 -2.77 -9.55
C VAL A 41 11.08 -2.99 -9.18
N GLY A 42 11.48 -2.64 -7.95
CA GLY A 42 12.85 -2.77 -7.49
C GLY A 42 13.28 -4.22 -7.37
N GLU A 43 14.48 -4.53 -7.87
CA GLU A 43 15.11 -5.82 -7.66
C GLU A 43 15.83 -5.84 -6.32
N ASP A 44 15.67 -6.92 -5.55
CA ASP A 44 16.30 -7.13 -4.24
C ASP A 44 16.90 -8.53 -4.17
N GLN A 45 17.69 -8.86 -5.18
CA GLN A 45 18.21 -10.21 -5.39
C GLN A 45 19.55 -10.49 -4.70
N TRP A 46 20.14 -9.49 -4.03
CA TRP A 46 21.45 -9.64 -3.38
C TRP A 46 21.31 -10.02 -1.90
N CYS A 47 21.99 -11.07 -1.50
CA CYS A 47 21.98 -11.54 -0.12
C CYS A 47 22.63 -10.52 0.81
N ARG A 48 21.90 -10.08 1.82
CA ARG A 48 22.40 -9.11 2.81
C ARG A 48 23.42 -9.69 3.78
N ARG A 49 23.59 -11.02 3.80
CA ARG A 49 24.54 -11.72 4.66
C ARG A 49 25.91 -11.91 4.04
N CYS A 50 25.96 -12.39 2.79
CA CYS A 50 27.21 -12.73 2.13
C CYS A 50 27.43 -12.00 0.80
N GLY A 51 26.47 -11.20 0.34
CA GLY A 51 26.56 -10.44 -0.89
C GLY A 51 26.36 -11.23 -2.19
N CYS A 52 26.14 -12.56 -2.10
CA CYS A 52 25.91 -13.40 -3.28
C CYS A 52 24.51 -13.18 -3.84
N GLN A 53 24.34 -13.44 -5.13
CA GLN A 53 23.05 -13.38 -5.79
C GLN A 53 22.14 -14.51 -5.29
N GLY A 54 20.93 -14.14 -4.86
CA GLY A 54 19.92 -15.09 -4.45
C GLY A 54 19.12 -15.65 -5.62
N VAL A 55 18.54 -16.80 -5.40
CA VAL A 55 17.62 -17.44 -6.35
C VAL A 55 16.20 -17.23 -5.87
N ALA A 56 15.30 -16.86 -6.77
CA ALA A 56 13.89 -16.74 -6.48
C ALA A 56 13.34 -18.09 -6.04
N ARG A 57 12.75 -18.14 -4.85
CA ARG A 57 12.17 -19.35 -4.27
C ARG A 57 10.69 -19.47 -4.58
N ASP A 58 9.94 -18.45 -4.23
CA ASP A 58 8.50 -18.36 -4.41
C ASP A 58 8.04 -16.91 -4.33
N THR A 59 6.73 -16.71 -4.47
CA THR A 59 6.09 -15.40 -4.37
C THR A 59 4.94 -15.49 -3.38
N VAL A 60 4.85 -14.52 -2.49
CA VAL A 60 3.72 -14.34 -1.57
C VAL A 60 2.95 -13.08 -1.93
N VAL A 61 1.65 -13.09 -1.71
CA VAL A 61 0.81 -11.92 -1.95
C VAL A 61 0.59 -11.20 -0.62
N ARG A 62 0.86 -9.90 -0.61
CA ARG A 62 0.52 -9.02 0.50
C ARG A 62 -0.64 -8.12 0.09
N ARG A 63 -1.69 -8.11 0.91
CA ARG A 63 -2.87 -7.27 0.71
C ARG A 63 -2.74 -5.98 1.51
N LEU A 64 -2.98 -4.85 0.84
CA LEU A 64 -2.98 -3.52 1.45
C LEU A 64 -4.23 -2.77 1.04
N ALA A 65 -4.86 -2.05 1.96
CA ALA A 65 -5.80 -1.01 1.61
C ALA A 65 -5.03 0.20 1.07
N HIS A 66 -5.51 0.75 -0.03
CA HIS A 66 -4.92 1.91 -0.71
C HIS A 66 -5.88 3.10 -0.65
N GLU A 67 -5.43 4.27 -1.07
CA GLU A 67 -6.32 5.42 -1.16
C GLU A 67 -7.50 5.12 -2.09
N PRO A 68 -8.74 5.53 -1.71
CA PRO A 68 -9.91 5.25 -2.51
C PRO A 68 -9.98 6.13 -3.75
N TYR A 69 -10.51 5.60 -4.83
CA TYR A 69 -10.77 6.35 -6.05
C TYR A 69 -12.27 6.55 -6.22
N GLY A 70 -12.72 7.80 -6.20
CA GLY A 70 -14.14 8.14 -6.24
C GLY A 70 -14.93 7.54 -5.06
N TRP A 71 -14.36 7.56 -3.84
CA TRP A 71 -14.91 6.94 -2.63
C TRP A 71 -15.05 5.42 -2.68
N ARG A 72 -14.58 4.80 -3.76
CA ARG A 72 -14.56 3.34 -3.89
C ARG A 72 -13.32 2.79 -3.16
N PRO A 73 -13.50 1.92 -2.17
CA PRO A 73 -12.38 1.23 -1.52
C PRO A 73 -11.51 0.52 -2.55
N THR A 74 -10.21 0.73 -2.47
CA THR A 74 -9.23 0.17 -3.40
C THR A 74 -8.22 -0.67 -2.64
N ILE A 75 -8.10 -1.93 -3.03
CA ILE A 75 -7.20 -2.91 -2.41
C ILE A 75 -6.08 -3.21 -3.38
N VAL A 76 -4.86 -3.25 -2.88
CA VAL A 76 -3.67 -3.60 -3.66
C VAL A 76 -3.18 -4.97 -3.22
N HIS A 77 -3.08 -5.90 -4.16
CA HIS A 77 -2.46 -7.21 -3.98
C HIS A 77 -1.04 -7.13 -4.53
N VAL A 78 -0.06 -7.04 -3.64
CA VAL A 78 1.36 -6.93 -4.00
C VAL A 78 1.99 -8.29 -4.03
N SER A 79 2.49 -8.70 -5.19
CA SER A 79 3.32 -9.91 -5.34
C SER A 79 4.73 -9.63 -4.84
N VAL A 80 5.11 -10.26 -3.75
CA VAL A 80 6.42 -10.10 -3.08
C VAL A 80 7.23 -11.36 -3.31
N ARG A 81 8.36 -11.25 -3.98
CA ARG A 81 9.27 -12.37 -4.20
C ARG A 81 10.02 -12.71 -2.92
N ARG A 82 10.22 -14.01 -2.68
CA ARG A 82 11.14 -14.51 -1.67
C ARG A 82 12.35 -15.11 -2.36
N TYR A 83 13.52 -14.81 -1.82
CA TYR A 83 14.80 -15.28 -2.32
C TYR A 83 15.48 -16.18 -1.30
N ARG A 84 16.31 -17.09 -1.80
CA ARG A 84 17.21 -17.91 -1.00
C ARG A 84 18.62 -17.75 -1.54
N CYS A 85 19.58 -17.55 -0.65
CA CYS A 85 20.99 -17.56 -1.01
C CYS A 85 21.48 -19.00 -1.17
N PRO A 86 22.09 -19.37 -2.30
CA PRO A 86 22.66 -20.69 -2.49
C PRO A 86 23.89 -20.94 -1.60
N GLU A 87 24.65 -19.89 -1.25
CA GLU A 87 25.87 -20.00 -0.50
C GLU A 87 25.65 -20.10 1.03
N CYS A 88 24.84 -19.20 1.61
CA CYS A 88 24.65 -19.16 3.06
C CYS A 88 23.25 -19.57 3.51
N ALA A 89 22.39 -20.03 2.61
CA ALA A 89 21.02 -20.48 2.86
C ALA A 89 20.09 -19.41 3.47
N HIS A 90 20.54 -18.16 3.58
CA HIS A 90 19.70 -17.05 4.05
C HIS A 90 18.49 -16.85 3.14
N VAL A 91 17.32 -16.63 3.74
CA VAL A 91 16.06 -16.37 3.04
C VAL A 91 15.58 -14.97 3.37
N TRP A 92 15.16 -14.22 2.36
CA TRP A 92 14.61 -12.89 2.55
C TRP A 92 13.46 -12.62 1.59
N ARG A 93 12.68 -11.61 1.89
CA ARG A 93 11.63 -11.08 1.02
C ARG A 93 12.12 -9.84 0.31
N GLN A 94 11.64 -9.63 -0.89
CA GLN A 94 11.82 -8.39 -1.63
C GLN A 94 11.36 -7.20 -0.76
N ASP A 95 12.14 -6.13 -0.76
CA ASP A 95 11.84 -4.94 0.02
C ASP A 95 10.61 -4.23 -0.54
N MET A 96 9.65 -3.93 0.33
CA MET A 96 8.47 -3.14 0.00
C MET A 96 8.25 -1.98 0.99
N SER A 97 9.30 -1.56 1.68
CA SER A 97 9.24 -0.48 2.68
C SER A 97 8.76 0.86 2.10
N GLN A 98 8.97 1.08 0.80
CA GLN A 98 8.44 2.22 0.08
C GLN A 98 6.90 2.20 -0.04
N ALA A 99 6.32 1.01 -0.12
CA ALA A 99 4.87 0.84 -0.28
C ALA A 99 4.11 0.83 1.05
N ALA A 100 4.66 0.17 2.06
CA ALA A 100 4.03 0.05 3.38
C ALA A 100 5.05 -0.30 4.47
N ASP A 101 4.72 0.06 5.70
CA ASP A 101 5.49 -0.38 6.86
C ASP A 101 5.37 -1.89 7.09
N PRO A 102 6.34 -2.51 7.79
CA PRO A 102 6.22 -3.91 8.16
C PRO A 102 4.91 -4.18 8.92
N ARG A 103 4.18 -5.23 8.48
CA ARG A 103 2.89 -5.63 9.04
C ARG A 103 1.74 -4.63 8.88
N ALA A 104 1.96 -3.44 8.33
CA ALA A 104 0.89 -2.49 8.06
C ALA A 104 -0.16 -3.08 7.10
N GLN A 105 -1.40 -2.71 7.30
CA GLN A 105 -2.52 -3.08 6.44
C GLN A 105 -2.89 -1.97 5.45
N LEU A 106 -2.37 -0.77 5.68
CA LEU A 106 -2.51 0.39 4.82
C LEU A 106 -1.24 0.62 4.01
N SER A 107 -1.40 1.04 2.76
CA SER A 107 -0.29 1.60 2.00
C SER A 107 0.12 2.97 2.57
N ARG A 108 1.35 3.41 2.31
CA ARG A 108 1.78 4.76 2.70
C ARG A 108 0.93 5.85 2.08
N ALA A 109 0.42 5.64 0.87
CA ALA A 109 -0.52 6.56 0.24
C ALA A 109 -1.87 6.60 0.96
N ALA A 110 -2.40 5.46 1.40
CA ALA A 110 -3.62 5.40 2.20
C ALA A 110 -3.48 6.13 3.54
N VAL A 111 -2.35 5.97 4.23
CA VAL A 111 -2.05 6.70 5.47
C VAL A 111 -2.02 8.20 5.21
N ARG A 112 -1.33 8.64 4.17
CA ARG A 112 -1.26 10.06 3.79
C ARG A 112 -2.63 10.63 3.43
N TRP A 113 -3.40 9.90 2.64
CA TRP A 113 -4.77 10.27 2.27
C TRP A 113 -5.66 10.42 3.50
N ALA A 114 -5.60 9.47 4.44
CA ALA A 114 -6.36 9.48 5.67
C ALA A 114 -6.00 10.68 6.56
N LEU A 115 -4.72 10.95 6.76
CA LEU A 115 -4.25 12.10 7.53
C LEU A 115 -4.70 13.42 6.91
N THR A 116 -4.60 13.57 5.60
CA THR A 116 -5.13 14.73 4.87
C THR A 116 -6.63 14.86 5.08
N GLY A 117 -7.37 13.75 5.01
CA GLY A 117 -8.80 13.71 5.25
C GLY A 117 -9.18 14.24 6.63
N VAL A 118 -8.47 13.81 7.67
CA VAL A 118 -8.72 14.28 9.06
C VAL A 118 -8.32 15.75 9.23
N VAL A 119 -7.11 16.11 8.83
CA VAL A 119 -6.51 17.41 9.18
C VAL A 119 -7.03 18.53 8.28
N VAL A 120 -7.18 18.28 7.00
CA VAL A 120 -7.53 19.32 6.01
C VAL A 120 -9.03 19.34 5.73
N HIS A 121 -9.63 18.17 5.58
CA HIS A 121 -11.03 18.03 5.18
C HIS A 121 -11.98 17.77 6.36
N HIS A 122 -11.46 17.67 7.58
CA HIS A 122 -12.22 17.45 8.81
C HIS A 122 -13.14 16.21 8.73
N LEU A 123 -12.71 15.19 7.99
CA LEU A 123 -13.44 13.94 7.91
C LEU A 123 -13.33 13.17 9.24
N THR A 124 -14.40 12.51 9.63
CA THR A 124 -14.36 11.62 10.79
C THR A 124 -13.57 10.35 10.48
N VAL A 125 -12.95 9.76 11.49
CA VAL A 125 -12.21 8.49 11.32
C VAL A 125 -13.12 7.38 10.81
N ALA A 126 -14.42 7.38 11.19
CA ALA A 126 -15.39 6.43 10.68
C ALA A 126 -15.59 6.56 9.16
N ARG A 127 -15.67 7.79 8.64
CA ARG A 127 -15.78 8.03 7.18
C ARG A 127 -14.53 7.59 6.45
N ILE A 128 -13.36 7.82 7.02
CA ILE A 128 -12.08 7.39 6.46
C ILE A 128 -12.00 5.86 6.42
N ALA A 129 -12.32 5.19 7.53
CA ALA A 129 -12.33 3.73 7.58
C ALA A 129 -13.29 3.13 6.55
N GLN A 130 -14.47 3.72 6.38
CA GLN A 130 -15.44 3.32 5.37
C GLN A 130 -14.89 3.48 3.95
N ALA A 131 -14.27 4.61 3.65
CA ALA A 131 -13.70 4.88 2.33
C ALA A 131 -12.51 3.97 2.00
N LEU A 132 -11.71 3.61 2.99
CA LEU A 132 -10.60 2.68 2.85
C LEU A 132 -11.05 1.21 2.85
N GLY A 133 -12.28 0.93 3.24
CA GLY A 133 -12.79 -0.44 3.36
C GLY A 133 -12.11 -1.25 4.47
N VAL A 134 -11.71 -0.58 5.56
CA VAL A 134 -11.05 -1.20 6.71
C VAL A 134 -11.90 -1.06 7.97
N SER A 135 -11.64 -1.93 8.97
CA SER A 135 -12.30 -1.78 10.27
C SER A 135 -11.76 -0.56 11.03
N TRP A 136 -12.59 0.03 11.86
CA TRP A 136 -12.22 1.17 12.71
C TRP A 136 -10.91 0.95 13.50
N ASN A 137 -10.72 -0.22 14.07
CA ASN A 137 -9.56 -0.53 14.91
C ASN A 137 -8.23 -0.47 14.13
N ILE A 138 -8.24 -0.90 12.87
CA ILE A 138 -7.06 -0.87 12.00
C ILE A 138 -6.72 0.57 11.63
N GLY A 139 -7.71 1.36 11.21
CA GLY A 139 -7.52 2.75 10.84
C GLY A 139 -6.97 3.60 12.00
N SER A 140 -7.46 3.38 13.20
CA SER A 140 -7.04 4.13 14.39
C SER A 140 -5.61 3.81 14.82
N SER A 141 -5.20 2.54 14.80
CA SER A 141 -3.87 2.13 15.23
C SER A 141 -2.77 2.56 14.26
N GLU A 142 -3.02 2.51 12.96
CA GLU A 142 -2.03 2.91 11.95
C GLU A 142 -1.91 4.42 11.79
N LEU A 143 -2.96 5.18 12.12
CA LEU A 143 -2.97 6.63 12.09
C LEU A 143 -2.49 7.28 13.42
N GLY A 144 -2.19 6.48 14.44
CA GLY A 144 -1.77 6.99 15.74
C GLY A 144 -2.86 7.78 16.51
N VAL A 145 -4.12 7.61 16.13
CA VAL A 145 -5.27 8.34 16.72
C VAL A 145 -5.82 7.61 17.96
N GLY A 146 -5.26 6.45 18.31
CA GLY A 146 -5.84 5.48 19.23
C GLY A 146 -5.80 5.78 20.72
N ASP A 147 -5.09 6.83 21.22
CA ASP A 147 -4.90 6.96 22.69
C ASP A 147 -5.20 8.33 23.31
N ARG A 148 -5.78 9.28 22.60
CA ARG A 148 -6.02 10.62 23.17
C ARG A 148 -7.46 11.15 23.15
N VAL A 149 -8.46 10.34 22.84
CA VAL A 149 -9.86 10.80 22.78
C VAL A 149 -10.77 10.16 23.84
N LEU A 150 -10.23 9.67 24.91
CA LEU A 150 -11.03 9.19 26.05
C LEU A 150 -10.68 9.93 27.36
N VAL A 151 -10.64 11.24 27.36
CA VAL A 151 -10.84 11.99 28.63
C VAL A 151 -11.54 13.31 28.30
N GLY A 152 -12.81 13.32 28.31
CA GLY A 152 -13.63 14.50 28.14
C GLY A 152 -15.09 14.17 28.29
N GLY A 153 -15.43 13.45 29.32
CA GLY A 153 -16.80 13.17 29.68
C GLY A 153 -17.09 13.61 31.10
N CYS A 154 -18.01 14.53 31.22
CA CYS A 154 -18.86 14.83 32.35
C CYS A 154 -18.31 15.65 33.50
N GLY A 155 -18.82 16.81 33.58
CA GLY A 155 -19.44 17.43 34.75
C GLY A 155 -20.91 17.53 34.46
#